data_8253adb27db864f4c68de7b3a4c799be
#
_entry.id   8253adb27db864f4c68de7b3a4c799be
#
_cell.length_a   1.000
_cell.length_b   1.000
_cell.length_c   1.000
_cell.angle_alpha   90.00
_cell.angle_beta   90.00
_cell.angle_gamma   90.00
#
_symmetry.space_group_name_H-M   'P 1'
#
loop_
_entity.id
_entity.type
_entity.pdbx_description
1 polymer ?
#
loop_
_entity_poly.entity_id
_entity_poly.type
_entity_poly.pdbx_seq_one_letter_code
_entity_poly.pdbx_strand_id
1 'polypeptide(L)'
;MRRSYPSDVVSISKIVNPLTYDITAIVKHLGALKKFPVLIFERPLNAHGRASDMQLVMGAENSQKKIQVALGLPSDMNRAEMARECLRREDGKIGPVMVRKEAAPVKEIVQIGDQVDLYELPLMRHHEMDGGPYIDMSSVARDRSGGIYNCSYHRMEVKDRNRSGFLMTLQHMWRIFRGYEETGEECPVATVIGHHPAYQMGACYGGSFEVSEYEIIGGYLQEQLRLTPSETWGERLLVPADAEIVVEGALLPGKRMVEGPFGEVNGYLGVQGFQQSAHYEVRAITRRRGAMHTSILTPEGDKPWMDLAREGAYLRRCREAVPSVQTVCASGRHALLNVFISMKKMSEGDPGRAAAAVLTWDWAKNVFVFDEDIDVYNPTEILWALATRVQPHRQISIVPELMRGSLIDPSMTDARKTSVMIVDATKPLDRPFSPVSKCPDEALERIKLEDFVPGEVLQHIPVDRTTYWA
;
A
#
# COMPACT_ATOMS: atom_id res chain seq x y z
N MET A 1 -19.32 2.55 2.75
CA MET A 1 -19.13 2.74 4.21
C MET A 1 -20.32 3.42 4.88
N ARG A 2 -20.73 4.64 4.56
CA ARG A 2 -21.86 5.32 5.25
C ARG A 2 -23.15 4.50 5.32
N ARG A 3 -23.48 3.71 4.31
CA ARG A 3 -24.69 2.86 4.31
C ARG A 3 -24.56 1.64 5.23
N SER A 4 -23.40 0.97 5.21
CA SER A 4 -23.19 -0.31 5.92
C SER A 4 -22.65 -0.10 7.33
N TYR A 5 -21.84 0.93 7.54
CA TYR A 5 -21.14 1.20 8.80
C TYR A 5 -21.08 2.71 9.07
N PRO A 6 -22.22 3.36 9.39
CA PRO A 6 -22.29 4.81 9.55
C PRO A 6 -21.39 5.32 10.68
N SER A 7 -21.21 4.55 11.76
CA SER A 7 -20.35 4.89 12.89
C SER A 7 -18.84 4.90 12.55
N ASP A 8 -18.45 4.27 11.44
CA ASP A 8 -17.07 4.22 10.99
C ASP A 8 -16.71 5.40 10.06
N VAL A 9 -17.62 6.35 9.87
CA VAL A 9 -17.39 7.56 9.05
C VAL A 9 -17.69 8.79 9.89
N VAL A 10 -16.65 9.60 10.13
CA VAL A 10 -16.73 10.80 10.95
C VAL A 10 -16.49 12.04 10.09
N SER A 11 -17.48 12.93 10.03
CA SER A 11 -17.36 14.26 9.42
C SER A 11 -16.90 15.28 10.46
N ILE A 12 -15.91 16.09 10.10
CA ILE A 12 -15.30 17.13 10.94
C ILE A 12 -15.53 18.47 10.26
N SER A 13 -16.44 19.27 10.83
CA SER A 13 -16.80 20.59 10.30
C SER A 13 -15.90 21.72 10.80
N LYS A 14 -15.09 21.46 11.83
CA LYS A 14 -14.11 22.43 12.32
C LYS A 14 -13.04 22.68 11.26
N ILE A 15 -12.60 23.93 11.11
CA ILE A 15 -11.50 24.28 10.25
C ILE A 15 -10.22 23.58 10.74
N VAL A 16 -9.48 22.96 9.83
CA VAL A 16 -8.20 22.32 10.08
C VAL A 16 -7.15 22.84 9.09
N ASN A 17 -5.92 22.93 9.55
CA ASN A 17 -4.78 23.28 8.71
C ASN A 17 -3.88 22.05 8.48
N PRO A 18 -3.92 21.45 7.28
CA PRO A 18 -3.10 20.26 6.99
C PRO A 18 -1.59 20.52 7.02
N LEU A 19 -1.16 21.76 6.86
CA LEU A 19 0.28 22.14 6.89
C LEU A 19 0.85 22.27 8.31
N THR A 20 -0.01 22.45 9.32
CA THR A 20 0.38 22.58 10.73
C THR A 20 0.09 21.32 11.55
N TYR A 21 0.01 20.19 10.87
CA TYR A 21 -0.15 18.84 11.45
C TYR A 21 -1.49 18.56 12.12
N ASP A 22 -2.53 19.37 11.93
CA ASP A 22 -3.84 19.15 12.56
C ASP A 22 -4.39 17.76 12.22
N ILE A 23 -4.28 17.35 10.94
CA ILE A 23 -4.73 16.05 10.47
C ILE A 23 -3.92 14.92 11.12
N THR A 24 -2.60 15.04 11.09
CA THR A 24 -1.69 14.06 11.70
C THR A 24 -1.96 13.89 13.19
N ALA A 25 -2.15 14.99 13.92
CA ALA A 25 -2.45 14.96 15.35
C ALA A 25 -3.78 14.23 15.64
N ILE A 26 -4.84 14.54 14.87
CA ILE A 26 -6.15 13.89 15.01
C ILE A 26 -6.03 12.39 14.76
N VAL A 27 -5.37 11.99 13.67
CA VAL A 27 -5.18 10.56 13.34
C VAL A 27 -4.35 9.85 14.40
N LYS A 28 -3.30 10.48 14.92
CA LYS A 28 -2.46 9.91 16.01
C LYS A 28 -3.25 9.74 17.31
N HIS A 29 -4.07 10.72 17.71
CA HIS A 29 -4.93 10.58 18.88
C HIS A 29 -5.93 9.43 18.73
N LEU A 30 -6.55 9.29 17.56
CA LEU A 30 -7.44 8.16 17.28
C LEU A 30 -6.68 6.82 17.27
N GLY A 31 -5.48 6.78 16.69
CA GLY A 31 -4.60 5.62 16.70
C GLY A 31 -4.22 5.16 18.11
N ALA A 32 -3.93 6.10 19.02
CA ALA A 32 -3.69 5.79 20.45
C ALA A 32 -4.91 5.15 21.14
N LEU A 33 -6.11 5.48 20.67
CA LEU A 33 -7.36 4.86 21.11
C LEU A 33 -7.70 3.56 20.36
N LYS A 34 -6.84 3.11 19.44
CA LYS A 34 -7.08 1.98 18.52
C LYS A 34 -8.36 2.15 17.68
N LYS A 35 -8.69 3.38 17.29
CA LYS A 35 -9.86 3.74 16.47
C LYS A 35 -9.41 4.28 15.12
N PHE A 36 -9.91 3.70 14.05
CA PHE A 36 -9.49 4.03 12.68
C PHE A 36 -10.70 4.31 11.78
N PRO A 37 -11.53 5.35 12.06
CA PRO A 37 -12.65 5.70 11.20
C PRO A 37 -12.18 6.26 9.85
N VAL A 38 -13.09 6.37 8.88
CA VAL A 38 -12.94 7.29 7.75
C VAL A 38 -13.18 8.70 8.27
N LEU A 39 -12.23 9.59 8.09
CA LEU A 39 -12.32 10.98 8.48
C LEU A 39 -12.60 11.84 7.24
N ILE A 40 -13.63 12.67 7.29
CA ILE A 40 -13.96 13.64 6.25
C ILE A 40 -13.83 15.03 6.87
N PHE A 41 -12.79 15.75 6.51
CA PHE A 41 -12.59 17.14 6.90
C PHE A 41 -13.31 18.03 5.88
N GLU A 42 -14.41 18.65 6.30
CA GLU A 42 -15.30 19.42 5.42
C GLU A 42 -14.74 20.80 5.08
N ARG A 43 -13.87 21.32 5.90
CA ARG A 43 -13.32 22.69 5.80
C ARG A 43 -11.79 22.71 6.02
N PRO A 44 -11.01 21.96 5.22
CA PRO A 44 -9.55 22.07 5.32
C PRO A 44 -9.09 23.41 4.74
N LEU A 45 -8.00 23.93 5.25
CA LEU A 45 -7.31 25.03 4.57
C LEU A 45 -6.50 24.45 3.39
N ASN A 46 -6.45 25.20 2.30
CA ASN A 46 -5.51 24.93 1.21
C ASN A 46 -4.09 25.42 1.59
N ALA A 47 -3.09 25.19 0.73
CA ALA A 47 -1.72 25.58 1.06
C ALA A 47 -1.48 27.11 1.05
N HIS A 48 -2.42 27.91 0.57
CA HIS A 48 -2.43 29.36 0.78
C HIS A 48 -2.99 29.80 2.14
N GLY A 49 -3.44 28.86 2.98
CA GLY A 49 -4.09 29.15 4.26
C GLY A 49 -5.53 29.66 4.15
N ARG A 50 -6.18 29.48 3.01
CA ARG A 50 -7.59 29.83 2.75
C ARG A 50 -8.47 28.59 2.84
N ALA A 51 -9.75 28.74 3.17
CA ALA A 51 -10.69 27.62 3.14
C ALA A 51 -10.75 27.01 1.74
N SER A 52 -10.52 25.69 1.64
CA SER A 52 -10.62 24.96 0.38
C SER A 52 -12.10 24.73 0.02
N ASP A 53 -12.39 24.70 -1.27
CA ASP A 53 -13.68 24.24 -1.82
C ASP A 53 -13.71 22.70 -2.00
N MET A 54 -12.62 22.02 -1.66
CA MET A 54 -12.46 20.57 -1.63
C MET A 54 -12.52 20.06 -0.18
N GLN A 55 -12.99 18.83 0.01
CA GLN A 55 -12.86 18.13 1.27
C GLN A 55 -11.51 17.40 1.32
N LEU A 56 -11.04 17.07 2.55
CA LEU A 56 -9.91 16.16 2.72
C LEU A 56 -10.40 14.88 3.40
N VAL A 57 -10.05 13.73 2.83
CA VAL A 57 -10.50 12.42 3.32
C VAL A 57 -9.29 11.57 3.70
N MET A 58 -9.35 10.98 4.90
CA MET A 58 -8.31 10.10 5.42
C MET A 58 -8.90 8.76 5.83
N GLY A 59 -8.12 7.71 5.64
CA GLY A 59 -8.41 6.39 6.20
C GLY A 59 -9.54 5.61 5.54
N ALA A 60 -9.84 5.86 4.27
CA ALA A 60 -10.85 5.09 3.52
C ALA A 60 -10.45 3.62 3.31
N GLU A 61 -9.16 3.31 3.36
CA GLU A 61 -8.58 1.98 3.10
C GLU A 61 -7.82 1.39 4.31
N ASN A 62 -7.88 2.00 5.48
CA ASN A 62 -7.00 1.70 6.61
C ASN A 62 -7.47 0.55 7.52
N SER A 63 -8.38 -0.30 7.08
CA SER A 63 -8.77 -1.52 7.80
C SER A 63 -9.27 -2.60 6.84
N GLN A 64 -9.12 -3.86 7.26
CA GLN A 64 -9.60 -5.03 6.51
C GLN A 64 -11.10 -4.91 6.18
N LYS A 65 -11.93 -4.52 7.16
CA LYS A 65 -13.37 -4.31 7.00
C LYS A 65 -13.69 -3.31 5.87
N LYS A 66 -12.94 -2.23 5.75
CA LYS A 66 -13.16 -1.23 4.70
C LYS A 66 -12.81 -1.77 3.32
N ILE A 67 -11.76 -2.58 3.22
CA ILE A 67 -11.42 -3.27 1.97
C ILE A 67 -12.48 -4.30 1.62
N GLN A 68 -13.00 -5.07 2.59
CA GLN A 68 -14.12 -6.00 2.35
C GLN A 68 -15.32 -5.25 1.77
N VAL A 69 -15.72 -4.11 2.35
CA VAL A 69 -16.82 -3.28 1.83
C VAL A 69 -16.51 -2.74 0.43
N ALA A 70 -15.30 -2.25 0.20
CA ALA A 70 -14.90 -1.68 -1.08
C ALA A 70 -14.90 -2.73 -2.20
N LEU A 71 -14.46 -3.94 -1.89
CA LEU A 71 -14.40 -5.04 -2.86
C LEU A 71 -15.70 -5.89 -2.92
N GLY A 72 -16.71 -5.59 -2.09
CA GLY A 72 -17.93 -6.38 -2.00
C GLY A 72 -17.71 -7.79 -1.46
N LEU A 73 -16.75 -7.97 -0.54
CA LEU A 73 -16.39 -9.27 0.03
C LEU A 73 -17.23 -9.57 1.29
N PRO A 74 -17.42 -10.87 1.63
CA PRO A 74 -18.02 -11.29 2.89
C PRO A 74 -17.32 -10.68 4.10
N SER A 75 -18.07 -10.29 5.12
CA SER A 75 -17.53 -9.64 6.33
C SER A 75 -16.74 -10.59 7.24
N ASP A 76 -16.94 -11.89 7.09
CA ASP A 76 -16.27 -12.98 7.81
C ASP A 76 -15.03 -13.55 7.09
N MET A 77 -14.76 -13.06 5.85
CA MET A 77 -13.59 -13.47 5.08
C MET A 77 -12.30 -13.10 5.83
N ASN A 78 -11.46 -14.08 6.12
CA ASN A 78 -10.20 -13.85 6.80
C ASN A 78 -9.11 -13.26 5.87
N ARG A 79 -7.98 -12.83 6.45
CA ARG A 79 -6.91 -12.15 5.72
C ARG A 79 -6.30 -13.01 4.60
N ALA A 80 -6.05 -14.29 4.87
CA ALA A 80 -5.48 -15.20 3.88
C ALA A 80 -6.43 -15.44 2.69
N GLU A 81 -7.74 -15.52 2.96
CA GLU A 81 -8.78 -15.61 1.92
C GLU A 81 -8.84 -14.34 1.09
N MET A 82 -8.77 -13.17 1.72
CA MET A 82 -8.71 -11.89 1.02
C MET A 82 -7.48 -11.79 0.10
N ALA A 83 -6.30 -12.22 0.55
CA ALA A 83 -5.10 -12.23 -0.28
C ALA A 83 -5.25 -13.14 -1.50
N ARG A 84 -5.88 -14.32 -1.34
CA ARG A 84 -6.21 -15.22 -2.46
C ARG A 84 -7.24 -14.62 -3.42
N GLU A 85 -8.23 -13.91 -2.90
CA GLU A 85 -9.22 -13.22 -3.72
C GLU A 85 -8.59 -12.06 -4.50
N CYS A 86 -7.67 -11.30 -3.88
CA CYS A 86 -6.90 -10.28 -4.59
C CYS A 86 -6.11 -10.88 -5.76
N LEU A 87 -5.42 -12.00 -5.52
CA LEU A 87 -4.70 -12.72 -6.56
C LEU A 87 -5.64 -13.17 -7.70
N ARG A 88 -6.79 -13.74 -7.36
CA ARG A 88 -7.81 -14.15 -8.35
C ARG A 88 -8.30 -12.97 -9.20
N ARG A 89 -8.50 -11.80 -8.60
CA ARG A 89 -8.90 -10.56 -9.31
C ARG A 89 -7.80 -10.03 -10.21
N GLU A 90 -6.56 -10.10 -9.79
CA GLU A 90 -5.40 -9.76 -10.62
C GLU A 90 -5.27 -10.68 -11.84
N ASP A 91 -5.56 -11.99 -11.70
CA ASP A 91 -5.57 -12.93 -12.81
C ASP A 91 -6.76 -12.70 -13.76
N GLY A 92 -7.89 -12.26 -13.23
CA GLY A 92 -9.11 -11.89 -13.95
C GLY A 92 -9.09 -10.46 -14.50
N LYS A 93 -8.02 -10.07 -15.18
CA LYS A 93 -7.84 -8.74 -15.78
C LYS A 93 -9.03 -8.31 -16.62
N ILE A 94 -9.44 -7.02 -16.49
CA ILE A 94 -10.51 -6.42 -17.28
C ILE A 94 -9.97 -5.14 -17.94
N GLY A 95 -9.95 -5.13 -19.27
CA GLY A 95 -9.47 -3.98 -20.04
C GLY A 95 -10.30 -2.71 -19.80
N PRO A 96 -9.68 -1.52 -19.83
CA PRO A 96 -10.37 -0.26 -19.63
C PRO A 96 -11.29 0.10 -20.80
N VAL A 97 -12.18 1.07 -20.60
CA VAL A 97 -13.03 1.67 -21.63
C VAL A 97 -12.80 3.17 -21.70
N MET A 98 -12.69 3.69 -22.92
CA MET A 98 -12.59 5.13 -23.13
C MET A 98 -13.97 5.78 -23.13
N VAL A 99 -14.07 6.90 -22.39
CA VAL A 99 -15.27 7.75 -22.36
C VAL A 99 -14.96 9.16 -22.84
N ARG A 100 -15.96 9.84 -23.36
CA ARG A 100 -15.84 11.23 -23.77
C ARG A 100 -15.66 12.14 -22.56
N LYS A 101 -15.04 13.31 -22.76
CA LYS A 101 -14.78 14.32 -21.74
C LYS A 101 -16.05 14.70 -20.97
N GLU A 102 -17.18 14.86 -21.67
CA GLU A 102 -18.45 15.25 -21.09
C GLU A 102 -19.06 14.18 -20.16
N ALA A 103 -18.63 12.94 -20.30
CA ALA A 103 -19.01 11.82 -19.44
C ALA A 103 -17.98 11.52 -18.34
N ALA A 104 -16.94 12.34 -18.21
CA ALA A 104 -15.86 12.18 -17.25
C ALA A 104 -16.00 13.19 -16.10
N PRO A 105 -16.48 12.78 -14.91
CA PRO A 105 -16.67 13.70 -13.77
C PRO A 105 -15.40 14.47 -13.37
N VAL A 106 -14.23 13.87 -13.53
CA VAL A 106 -12.94 14.54 -13.25
C VAL A 106 -12.69 15.77 -14.13
N LYS A 107 -13.46 15.96 -15.22
CA LYS A 107 -13.35 17.09 -16.15
C LYS A 107 -14.34 18.21 -15.88
N GLU A 108 -15.08 18.21 -14.75
CA GLU A 108 -16.03 19.27 -14.40
C GLU A 108 -15.38 20.62 -14.14
N ILE A 109 -14.17 20.62 -13.59
CA ILE A 109 -13.33 21.81 -13.41
C ILE A 109 -11.97 21.53 -14.03
N VAL A 110 -11.51 22.44 -14.89
CA VAL A 110 -10.25 22.31 -15.64
C VAL A 110 -9.45 23.58 -15.48
N GLN A 111 -8.24 23.46 -14.95
CA GLN A 111 -7.26 24.53 -14.80
C GLN A 111 -6.04 24.19 -15.66
N ILE A 112 -5.65 25.06 -16.57
CA ILE A 112 -4.54 24.85 -17.52
C ILE A 112 -3.64 26.09 -17.54
N GLY A 113 -2.33 25.89 -17.74
CA GLY A 113 -1.35 26.96 -17.91
C GLY A 113 -1.27 27.84 -16.66
N ASP A 114 -1.51 29.13 -16.81
CA ASP A 114 -1.42 30.11 -15.72
C ASP A 114 -2.47 29.93 -14.62
N GLN A 115 -3.51 29.14 -14.85
CA GLN A 115 -4.51 28.79 -13.85
C GLN A 115 -4.05 27.69 -12.91
N VAL A 116 -2.98 26.98 -13.27
CA VAL A 116 -2.46 25.88 -12.45
C VAL A 116 -1.87 26.43 -11.16
N ASP A 117 -2.38 25.94 -10.04
CA ASP A 117 -1.86 26.29 -8.72
C ASP A 117 -2.04 25.10 -7.75
N LEU A 118 -0.96 24.37 -7.50
CA LEU A 118 -0.94 23.25 -6.55
C LEU A 118 -1.28 23.70 -5.13
N TYR A 119 -1.04 24.96 -4.78
CA TYR A 119 -1.36 25.48 -3.45
C TYR A 119 -2.87 25.70 -3.20
N GLU A 120 -3.70 25.58 -4.25
CA GLU A 120 -5.16 25.53 -4.06
C GLU A 120 -5.63 24.18 -3.47
N LEU A 121 -4.78 23.13 -3.54
CA LEU A 121 -5.08 21.84 -2.94
C LEU A 121 -4.89 21.90 -1.40
N PRO A 122 -5.66 21.15 -0.62
CA PRO A 122 -5.45 20.98 0.83
C PRO A 122 -4.30 20.00 1.08
N LEU A 123 -3.09 20.40 0.67
CA LEU A 123 -1.87 19.63 0.77
C LEU A 123 -1.50 19.36 2.23
N MET A 124 -1.01 18.15 2.50
CA MET A 124 -0.53 17.77 3.82
C MET A 124 0.99 17.92 3.96
N ARG A 125 1.42 18.42 5.12
CA ARG A 125 2.71 18.13 5.70
C ARG A 125 2.49 17.10 6.78
N HIS A 126 3.06 15.89 6.62
CA HIS A 126 2.69 14.73 7.44
C HIS A 126 3.44 14.69 8.77
N HIS A 127 4.74 14.99 8.75
CA HIS A 127 5.63 14.86 9.91
C HIS A 127 6.51 16.12 10.08
N GLU A 128 7.01 16.33 11.29
CA GLU A 128 7.81 17.49 11.67
C GLU A 128 9.03 17.68 10.77
N MET A 129 9.70 16.59 10.40
CA MET A 129 10.92 16.60 9.61
C MET A 129 10.69 16.58 8.10
N ASP A 130 9.45 16.53 7.62
CA ASP A 130 9.18 16.59 6.19
C ASP A 130 9.67 17.89 5.56
N GLY A 131 10.27 17.83 4.37
CA GLY A 131 10.83 18.97 3.67
C GLY A 131 9.81 20.01 3.26
N GLY A 132 8.55 19.61 3.06
CA GLY A 132 7.45 20.49 2.65
C GLY A 132 6.12 19.75 2.62
N PRO A 133 5.10 20.31 1.95
CA PRO A 133 3.85 19.60 1.69
C PRO A 133 4.02 18.59 0.55
N TYR A 134 3.28 17.48 0.65
CA TYR A 134 3.37 16.37 -0.28
C TYR A 134 2.05 16.03 -0.94
N ILE A 135 2.15 15.53 -2.17
CA ILE A 135 1.16 14.67 -2.82
C ILE A 135 1.77 13.26 -2.82
N ASP A 136 1.10 12.29 -2.23
CA ASP A 136 1.58 10.93 -1.96
C ASP A 136 0.69 9.85 -2.59
N MET A 137 0.11 10.18 -3.74
CA MET A 137 -0.88 9.35 -4.41
C MET A 137 -0.31 8.64 -5.66
N SER A 138 -1.15 7.83 -6.31
CA SER A 138 -0.73 7.07 -7.48
C SER A 138 -0.53 7.96 -8.70
N SER A 139 0.50 7.68 -9.46
CA SER A 139 0.81 8.38 -10.71
C SER A 139 0.81 7.40 -11.87
N VAL A 140 0.39 7.89 -13.02
CA VAL A 140 0.23 7.14 -14.27
C VAL A 140 1.17 7.69 -15.31
N ALA A 141 1.88 6.78 -15.99
CA ALA A 141 2.61 7.06 -17.22
C ALA A 141 2.38 5.94 -18.21
N ARG A 142 2.57 6.25 -19.49
CA ARG A 142 2.47 5.28 -20.57
C ARG A 142 3.85 5.01 -21.14
N ASP A 143 4.19 3.73 -21.33
CA ASP A 143 5.43 3.36 -22.00
C ASP A 143 5.53 4.05 -23.37
N ARG A 144 6.75 4.46 -23.73
CA ARG A 144 7.02 5.21 -24.97
C ARG A 144 6.63 4.43 -26.23
N SER A 145 6.72 3.10 -26.20
CA SER A 145 6.22 2.23 -27.27
C SER A 145 4.70 2.30 -27.44
N GLY A 146 4.00 2.97 -26.53
CA GLY A 146 2.59 3.27 -26.60
C GLY A 146 1.64 2.16 -26.16
N GLY A 147 2.17 1.09 -25.57
CA GLY A 147 1.35 -0.07 -25.19
C GLY A 147 0.91 -0.06 -23.75
N ILE A 148 1.84 0.04 -22.83
CA ILE A 148 1.65 -0.32 -21.44
C ILE A 148 1.51 0.92 -20.57
N TYR A 149 0.50 0.94 -19.71
CA TYR A 149 0.34 1.91 -18.64
C TYR A 149 0.92 1.37 -17.36
N ASN A 150 1.74 2.15 -16.68
CA ASN A 150 2.08 1.95 -15.29
C ASN A 150 1.30 2.91 -14.41
N CYS A 151 0.70 2.38 -13.35
CA CYS A 151 0.06 3.14 -12.29
C CYS A 151 0.66 2.71 -10.96
N SER A 152 1.38 3.61 -10.27
CA SER A 152 2.09 3.28 -9.04
C SER A 152 2.19 4.48 -8.10
N TYR A 153 2.38 4.21 -6.80
CA TYR A 153 2.49 5.26 -5.78
C TYR A 153 3.85 5.95 -5.82
N HIS A 154 3.79 7.28 -5.82
CA HIS A 154 4.96 8.15 -5.74
C HIS A 154 4.71 9.29 -4.80
N ARG A 155 5.72 9.66 -4.02
CA ARG A 155 5.69 10.87 -3.23
C ARG A 155 6.24 12.03 -4.05
N MET A 156 5.59 13.17 -3.95
CA MET A 156 5.93 14.40 -4.66
C MET A 156 5.95 15.55 -3.69
N GLU A 157 7.11 16.09 -3.39
CA GLU A 157 7.21 17.31 -2.61
C GLU A 157 6.84 18.52 -3.47
N VAL A 158 5.79 19.23 -3.11
CA VAL A 158 5.36 20.43 -3.82
C VAL A 158 6.31 21.57 -3.51
N LYS A 159 6.93 22.15 -4.54
CA LYS A 159 7.94 23.23 -4.42
C LYS A 159 7.39 24.61 -4.70
N ASP A 160 6.42 24.69 -5.58
CA ASP A 160 5.68 25.92 -5.87
C ASP A 160 4.34 25.60 -6.56
N ARG A 161 3.72 26.63 -7.15
CA ARG A 161 2.38 26.52 -7.74
C ARG A 161 2.25 25.47 -8.86
N ASN A 162 3.34 25.12 -9.55
CA ASN A 162 3.27 24.17 -10.68
C ASN A 162 4.49 23.23 -10.77
N ARG A 163 5.30 23.10 -9.72
CA ARG A 163 6.48 22.23 -9.71
C ARG A 163 6.52 21.37 -8.47
N SER A 164 6.92 20.13 -8.65
CA SER A 164 7.23 19.23 -7.56
C SER A 164 8.43 18.32 -7.86
N GLY A 165 9.09 17.84 -6.81
CA GLY A 165 9.97 16.70 -6.91
C GLY A 165 9.12 15.42 -7.11
N PHE A 166 9.59 14.49 -7.93
CA PHE A 166 8.92 13.21 -8.17
C PHE A 166 9.91 12.08 -7.88
N LEU A 167 9.75 11.45 -6.71
CA LEU A 167 10.66 10.37 -6.32
C LEU A 167 10.24 9.05 -6.95
N MET A 168 11.19 8.42 -7.63
CA MET A 168 11.05 7.09 -8.22
C MET A 168 12.14 6.15 -7.72
N THR A 169 11.75 4.93 -7.43
CA THR A 169 12.68 3.81 -7.30
C THR A 169 12.91 3.14 -8.66
N LEU A 170 13.95 2.31 -8.80
CA LEU A 170 14.30 1.64 -10.05
C LEU A 170 13.31 0.51 -10.42
N GLN A 171 12.05 0.87 -10.64
CA GLN A 171 10.94 -0.02 -10.99
C GLN A 171 10.26 0.44 -12.31
N HIS A 172 9.02 0.07 -12.55
CA HIS A 172 8.31 0.28 -13.83
C HIS A 172 8.26 1.77 -14.22
N MET A 173 7.84 2.66 -13.33
CA MET A 173 7.77 4.10 -13.60
C MET A 173 9.15 4.67 -13.98
N TRP A 174 10.20 4.26 -13.27
CA TRP A 174 11.57 4.68 -13.60
C TRP A 174 11.99 4.19 -14.99
N ARG A 175 11.66 2.92 -15.36
CA ARG A 175 11.93 2.36 -16.69
C ARG A 175 11.25 3.16 -17.79
N ILE A 176 9.96 3.53 -17.57
CA ILE A 176 9.21 4.36 -18.52
C ILE A 176 9.88 5.74 -18.63
N PHE A 177 10.14 6.42 -17.53
CA PHE A 177 10.79 7.73 -17.53
C PHE A 177 12.14 7.70 -18.26
N ARG A 178 12.98 6.70 -17.99
CA ARG A 178 14.29 6.54 -18.67
C ARG A 178 14.14 6.38 -20.18
N GLY A 179 13.14 5.66 -20.65
CA GLY A 179 12.87 5.52 -22.09
C GLY A 179 12.58 6.85 -22.79
N TYR A 180 11.93 7.79 -22.11
CA TYR A 180 11.74 9.17 -22.59
C TYR A 180 13.02 10.01 -22.45
N GLU A 181 13.66 9.93 -21.29
CA GLU A 181 14.85 10.73 -20.97
C GLU A 181 16.02 10.46 -21.93
N GLU A 182 16.24 9.20 -22.31
CA GLU A 182 17.29 8.78 -23.25
C GLU A 182 17.12 9.36 -24.66
N THR A 183 15.90 9.72 -25.02
CA THR A 183 15.60 10.39 -26.30
C THR A 183 15.46 11.90 -26.18
N GLY A 184 15.64 12.45 -24.98
CA GLY A 184 15.46 13.88 -24.70
C GLY A 184 14.00 14.33 -24.73
N GLU A 185 13.05 13.40 -24.68
CA GLU A 185 11.61 13.69 -24.70
C GLU A 185 11.07 13.84 -23.30
N GLU A 186 10.03 14.66 -23.15
CA GLU A 186 9.27 14.79 -21.92
C GLU A 186 8.41 13.56 -21.69
N CYS A 187 8.41 13.00 -20.46
CA CYS A 187 7.57 11.88 -20.10
C CYS A 187 6.19 12.38 -19.62
N PRO A 188 5.10 12.07 -20.34
CA PRO A 188 3.74 12.36 -19.88
C PRO A 188 3.42 11.64 -18.56
N VAL A 189 2.98 12.40 -17.55
CA VAL A 189 2.57 11.84 -16.26
C VAL A 189 1.31 12.53 -15.78
N ALA A 190 0.43 11.74 -15.15
CA ALA A 190 -0.73 12.22 -14.43
C ALA A 190 -0.79 11.60 -13.03
N THR A 191 -1.02 12.41 -12.01
CA THR A 191 -1.20 11.95 -10.62
C THR A 191 -2.67 11.96 -10.27
N VAL A 192 -3.18 10.84 -9.78
CA VAL A 192 -4.58 10.60 -9.46
C VAL A 192 -4.76 10.68 -7.95
N ILE A 193 -5.49 11.70 -7.50
CA ILE A 193 -5.78 11.95 -6.08
C ILE A 193 -7.26 11.65 -5.83
N GLY A 194 -7.53 10.59 -5.08
CA GLY A 194 -8.89 10.14 -4.78
C GLY A 194 -9.55 9.34 -5.92
N HIS A 195 -9.80 8.09 -5.61
CA HIS A 195 -10.53 7.14 -6.47
C HIS A 195 -11.11 6.03 -5.57
N HIS A 196 -11.85 5.11 -6.15
CA HIS A 196 -12.34 3.91 -5.47
C HIS A 196 -11.15 3.11 -4.89
N PRO A 197 -11.25 2.50 -3.67
CA PRO A 197 -10.13 1.74 -3.09
C PRO A 197 -9.58 0.60 -3.97
N ALA A 198 -10.41 -0.03 -4.80
CA ALA A 198 -9.96 -1.03 -5.77
C ALA A 198 -8.93 -0.46 -6.78
N TYR A 199 -9.06 0.81 -7.17
CA TYR A 199 -8.07 1.51 -7.98
C TYR A 199 -6.73 1.62 -7.24
N GLN A 200 -6.80 1.99 -5.97
CA GLN A 200 -5.64 2.10 -5.09
C GLN A 200 -4.89 0.76 -4.97
N MET A 201 -5.65 -0.34 -4.83
CA MET A 201 -5.07 -1.69 -4.74
C MET A 201 -4.39 -2.10 -6.05
N GLY A 202 -5.02 -1.86 -7.19
CA GLY A 202 -4.42 -2.17 -8.49
C GLY A 202 -3.15 -1.36 -8.77
N ALA A 203 -3.04 -0.13 -8.25
CA ALA A 203 -1.82 0.68 -8.31
C ALA A 203 -0.67 0.13 -7.44
N CYS A 204 -0.91 -0.89 -6.62
CA CYS A 204 0.10 -1.63 -5.85
C CYS A 204 0.51 -2.94 -6.53
N TYR A 205 0.10 -3.18 -7.75
CA TYR A 205 0.46 -4.40 -8.47
C TYR A 205 1.97 -4.58 -8.59
N GLY A 206 2.45 -5.75 -8.17
CA GLY A 206 3.87 -6.09 -8.18
C GLY A 206 4.24 -7.18 -9.21
N GLY A 207 3.56 -7.21 -10.35
CA GLY A 207 3.77 -8.22 -11.38
C GLY A 207 4.71 -7.78 -12.52
N SER A 208 4.50 -8.33 -13.71
CA SER A 208 5.31 -8.06 -14.90
C SER A 208 5.08 -6.66 -15.46
N PHE A 209 6.13 -6.07 -16.03
CA PHE A 209 6.06 -4.78 -16.71
C PHE A 209 5.13 -4.82 -17.96
N GLU A 210 5.00 -5.96 -18.60
CA GLU A 210 4.14 -6.14 -19.78
C GLU A 210 2.64 -6.14 -19.45
N VAL A 211 2.27 -6.04 -18.18
CA VAL A 211 0.87 -5.98 -17.73
C VAL A 211 0.54 -4.53 -17.34
N SER A 212 -0.50 -3.99 -17.94
CA SER A 212 -1.00 -2.66 -17.58
C SER A 212 -1.77 -2.70 -16.27
N GLU A 213 -1.40 -1.85 -15.30
CA GLU A 213 -2.14 -1.72 -14.05
C GLU A 213 -3.60 -1.27 -14.27
N TYR A 214 -3.93 -0.64 -15.39
CA TYR A 214 -5.33 -0.33 -15.73
C TYR A 214 -6.19 -1.59 -15.91
N GLU A 215 -5.62 -2.67 -16.46
CA GLU A 215 -6.30 -3.97 -16.57
C GLU A 215 -6.45 -4.64 -15.19
N ILE A 216 -5.43 -4.53 -14.35
CA ILE A 216 -5.44 -5.02 -12.97
C ILE A 216 -6.49 -4.27 -12.13
N ILE A 217 -6.55 -2.95 -12.27
CA ILE A 217 -7.57 -2.11 -11.62
C ILE A 217 -8.97 -2.55 -12.04
N GLY A 218 -9.19 -2.81 -13.33
CA GLY A 218 -10.45 -3.37 -13.82
C GLY A 218 -10.79 -4.70 -13.19
N GLY A 219 -9.80 -5.59 -13.02
CA GLY A 219 -9.94 -6.84 -12.28
C GLY A 219 -10.35 -6.63 -10.82
N TYR A 220 -9.74 -5.70 -10.10
CA TYR A 220 -10.13 -5.34 -8.74
C TYR A 220 -11.53 -4.73 -8.65
N LEU A 221 -11.91 -3.86 -9.60
CA LEU A 221 -13.23 -3.25 -9.69
C LEU A 221 -14.32 -4.26 -10.08
N GLN A 222 -13.96 -5.35 -10.76
CA GLN A 222 -14.86 -6.30 -11.44
C GLN A 222 -15.70 -5.61 -12.54
N GLU A 223 -15.17 -4.52 -13.08
CA GLU A 223 -15.75 -3.76 -14.20
C GLU A 223 -14.67 -3.01 -14.97
N GLN A 224 -14.99 -2.50 -16.13
CA GLN A 224 -14.05 -1.72 -16.94
C GLN A 224 -13.71 -0.39 -16.27
N LEU A 225 -12.43 -0.11 -16.09
CA LEU A 225 -11.98 1.22 -15.68
C LEU A 225 -12.28 2.23 -16.78
N ARG A 226 -13.02 3.28 -16.45
CA ARG A 226 -13.35 4.35 -17.39
C ARG A 226 -12.20 5.34 -17.49
N LEU A 227 -11.69 5.54 -18.70
CA LEU A 227 -10.60 6.47 -19.02
C LEU A 227 -11.06 7.59 -19.93
N THR A 228 -10.44 8.75 -19.80
CA THR A 228 -10.66 9.91 -20.67
C THR A 228 -9.32 10.52 -21.09
N PRO A 229 -9.20 11.19 -22.24
CA PRO A 229 -7.97 11.85 -22.64
C PRO A 229 -7.50 12.91 -21.65
N SER A 230 -6.19 13.00 -21.47
CA SER A 230 -5.52 14.06 -20.68
C SER A 230 -5.78 15.44 -21.30
N GLU A 231 -5.91 16.49 -20.51
CA GLU A 231 -5.98 17.88 -21.00
C GLU A 231 -4.64 18.35 -21.59
N THR A 232 -3.53 17.82 -21.09
CA THR A 232 -2.18 18.20 -21.53
C THR A 232 -1.69 17.38 -22.72
N TRP A 233 -2.01 16.08 -22.73
CA TRP A 233 -1.41 15.12 -23.65
C TRP A 233 -2.40 14.46 -24.63
N GLY A 234 -3.70 14.75 -24.49
CA GLY A 234 -4.75 14.11 -25.30
C GLY A 234 -4.72 12.57 -25.13
N GLU A 235 -4.87 11.85 -26.24
CA GLU A 235 -4.87 10.38 -26.24
C GLU A 235 -3.48 9.74 -26.00
N ARG A 236 -2.42 10.54 -25.97
CA ARG A 236 -1.08 10.04 -25.59
C ARG A 236 -1.02 9.59 -24.14
N LEU A 237 -1.88 10.15 -23.28
CA LEU A 237 -2.02 9.77 -21.88
C LEU A 237 -3.51 9.77 -21.51
N LEU A 238 -4.06 8.60 -21.19
CA LEU A 238 -5.42 8.46 -20.70
C LEU A 238 -5.42 8.50 -19.17
N VAL A 239 -6.40 9.18 -18.59
CA VAL A 239 -6.53 9.34 -17.14
C VAL A 239 -7.88 8.81 -16.65
N PRO A 240 -8.01 8.34 -15.41
CA PRO A 240 -9.28 7.84 -14.86
C PRO A 240 -10.38 8.91 -14.86
N ALA A 241 -11.49 8.60 -15.53
CA ALA A 241 -12.62 9.52 -15.69
C ALA A 241 -13.35 9.79 -14.36
N ASP A 242 -13.30 8.82 -13.44
CA ASP A 242 -14.01 8.84 -12.15
C ASP A 242 -13.13 9.26 -10.97
N ALA A 243 -11.91 9.71 -11.23
CA ALA A 243 -11.05 10.29 -10.19
C ALA A 243 -11.68 11.55 -9.55
N GLU A 244 -11.30 11.84 -8.33
CA GLU A 244 -11.68 13.10 -7.68
C GLU A 244 -10.88 14.27 -8.23
N ILE A 245 -9.54 14.11 -8.32
CA ILE A 245 -8.60 15.11 -8.83
C ILE A 245 -7.54 14.40 -9.68
N VAL A 246 -7.15 15.00 -10.80
CA VAL A 246 -6.00 14.58 -11.60
C VAL A 246 -5.07 15.78 -11.82
N VAL A 247 -3.81 15.61 -11.46
CA VAL A 247 -2.72 16.58 -11.69
C VAL A 247 -1.90 16.07 -12.87
N GLU A 248 -1.91 16.81 -13.97
CA GLU A 248 -1.29 16.40 -15.23
C GLU A 248 -0.07 17.25 -15.58
N GLY A 249 0.98 16.63 -16.07
CA GLY A 249 2.20 17.34 -16.46
C GLY A 249 3.23 16.45 -17.12
N ALA A 250 4.51 16.83 -16.96
CA ALA A 250 5.64 16.13 -17.55
C ALA A 250 6.78 15.94 -16.54
N LEU A 251 7.44 14.78 -16.58
CA LEU A 251 8.79 14.65 -16.05
C LEU A 251 9.78 15.13 -17.10
N LEU A 252 10.58 16.12 -16.73
CA LEU A 252 11.50 16.78 -17.66
C LEU A 252 12.81 16.00 -17.80
N PRO A 253 13.25 15.69 -19.05
CA PRO A 253 14.47 14.93 -19.26
C PRO A 253 15.69 15.67 -18.75
N GLY A 254 16.59 14.95 -18.08
CA GLY A 254 17.85 15.51 -17.54
C GLY A 254 17.70 16.49 -16.38
N LYS A 255 16.48 16.88 -16.00
CA LYS A 255 16.26 17.81 -14.89
C LYS A 255 15.93 17.10 -13.60
N ARG A 256 16.53 17.58 -12.50
CA ARG A 256 16.33 17.04 -11.15
C ARG A 256 16.00 18.18 -10.18
N MET A 257 15.34 17.79 -9.09
CA MET A 257 15.04 18.68 -7.95
C MET A 257 15.47 18.00 -6.66
N VAL A 258 15.86 18.79 -5.68
CA VAL A 258 16.06 18.28 -4.32
C VAL A 258 14.70 18.07 -3.67
N GLU A 259 14.46 16.90 -3.13
CA GLU A 259 13.22 16.47 -2.48
C GLU A 259 13.54 15.82 -1.12
N GLY A 260 12.66 15.95 -0.17
CA GLY A 260 12.80 15.38 1.17
C GLY A 260 13.27 16.37 2.24
N PRO A 261 13.46 15.88 3.48
CA PRO A 261 13.14 14.55 3.97
C PRO A 261 11.64 14.21 3.93
N PHE A 262 11.31 12.92 4.06
CA PHE A 262 9.92 12.44 4.14
C PHE A 262 9.81 11.26 5.13
N GLY A 263 8.78 11.28 5.95
CA GLY A 263 8.45 10.20 6.87
C GLY A 263 7.90 8.98 6.12
N GLU A 264 8.65 7.89 6.12
CA GLU A 264 8.34 6.68 5.37
C GLU A 264 7.33 5.76 6.09
N VAL A 265 6.80 4.80 5.35
CA VAL A 265 5.79 3.83 5.82
C VAL A 265 6.24 2.99 7.02
N ASN A 266 7.53 2.89 7.27
CA ASN A 266 8.12 2.16 8.40
C ASN A 266 8.30 3.01 9.67
N GLY A 267 7.93 4.29 9.63
CA GLY A 267 8.03 5.21 10.76
C GLY A 267 9.36 5.92 10.93
N TYR A 268 10.26 5.78 9.96
CA TYR A 268 11.53 6.50 9.91
C TYR A 268 11.55 7.51 8.76
N LEU A 269 12.43 8.49 8.84
CA LEU A 269 12.78 9.29 7.67
C LEU A 269 13.54 8.41 6.68
N GLY A 270 13.36 8.65 5.39
CA GLY A 270 14.14 7.95 4.36
C GLY A 270 15.65 8.12 4.60
N VAL A 271 16.40 7.06 4.43
CA VAL A 271 17.82 6.92 4.83
C VAL A 271 18.74 8.05 4.37
N GLN A 272 18.40 8.72 3.29
CA GLN A 272 19.25 9.74 2.69
C GLN A 272 18.78 11.18 2.94
N GLY A 273 17.72 11.38 3.74
CA GLY A 273 17.17 12.70 3.97
C GLY A 273 16.72 13.38 2.67
N PHE A 274 17.60 14.17 2.07
CA PHE A 274 17.35 14.81 0.78
C PHE A 274 17.71 13.90 -0.40
N GLN A 275 16.85 13.91 -1.44
CA GLN A 275 17.02 13.09 -2.64
C GLN A 275 17.07 13.96 -3.89
N GLN A 276 17.81 13.51 -4.90
CA GLN A 276 17.73 14.03 -6.26
C GLN A 276 16.58 13.31 -6.98
N SER A 277 15.42 13.94 -7.03
CA SER A 277 14.23 13.41 -7.68
C SER A 277 14.01 13.99 -9.09
N ALA A 278 13.17 13.35 -9.90
CA ALA A 278 12.83 13.90 -11.20
C ALA A 278 12.04 15.23 -11.02
N HIS A 279 12.25 16.15 -11.93
CA HIS A 279 11.49 17.40 -11.96
C HIS A 279 10.13 17.15 -12.64
N TYR A 280 9.06 17.29 -11.88
CA TYR A 280 7.69 17.23 -12.38
C TYR A 280 7.15 18.65 -12.56
N GLU A 281 6.84 19.00 -13.81
CA GLU A 281 6.22 20.27 -14.19
C GLU A 281 4.72 20.04 -14.44
N VAL A 282 3.86 20.62 -13.62
CA VAL A 282 2.41 20.49 -13.70
C VAL A 282 1.86 21.52 -14.70
N ARG A 283 0.99 21.07 -15.61
CA ARG A 283 0.42 21.85 -16.70
C ARG A 283 -1.09 21.93 -16.70
N ALA A 284 -1.75 20.97 -16.02
CA ALA A 284 -3.19 21.01 -15.80
C ALA A 284 -3.56 20.37 -14.47
N ILE A 285 -4.63 20.86 -13.87
CA ILE A 285 -5.33 20.24 -12.74
C ILE A 285 -6.78 20.12 -13.14
N THR A 286 -7.31 18.89 -13.11
CA THR A 286 -8.71 18.61 -13.40
C THR A 286 -9.35 17.97 -12.18
N ARG A 287 -10.62 18.28 -11.89
CA ARG A 287 -11.30 17.76 -10.71
C ARG A 287 -12.81 17.82 -10.79
N ARG A 288 -13.45 17.04 -9.95
CA ARG A 288 -14.89 17.15 -9.68
C ARG A 288 -15.21 18.45 -8.94
N ARG A 289 -16.44 18.90 -9.02
CA ARG A 289 -16.96 19.92 -8.11
C ARG A 289 -17.11 19.31 -6.72
N GLY A 290 -16.59 19.99 -5.70
CA GLY A 290 -16.55 19.48 -4.33
C GLY A 290 -15.71 18.22 -4.20
N ALA A 291 -14.61 18.14 -4.95
CA ALA A 291 -13.70 16.99 -4.97
C ALA A 291 -13.20 16.63 -3.57
N MET A 292 -12.95 15.35 -3.35
CA MET A 292 -12.37 14.81 -2.14
C MET A 292 -10.86 14.56 -2.34
N HIS A 293 -10.04 15.44 -1.80
CA HIS A 293 -8.59 15.21 -1.74
C HIS A 293 -8.30 14.07 -0.77
N THR A 294 -7.48 13.11 -1.17
CA THR A 294 -7.03 12.02 -0.30
C THR A 294 -5.52 12.09 -0.12
N SER A 295 -5.04 11.64 1.01
CA SER A 295 -3.60 11.51 1.31
C SER A 295 -3.40 10.28 2.20
N ILE A 296 -2.17 9.76 2.24
CA ILE A 296 -1.78 8.60 3.03
C ILE A 296 -0.93 9.08 4.19
N LEU A 297 -1.40 8.87 5.43
CA LEU A 297 -0.56 9.14 6.60
C LEU A 297 0.21 7.88 6.99
N THR A 298 1.51 7.95 6.87
CA THR A 298 2.45 6.92 7.30
C THR A 298 3.11 7.33 8.61
N PRO A 299 3.42 6.43 9.53
CA PRO A 299 3.17 4.98 9.55
C PRO A 299 1.82 4.57 10.14
N GLU A 300 0.90 5.49 10.36
CA GLU A 300 -0.32 5.29 11.15
C GLU A 300 -1.31 4.31 10.51
N GLY A 301 -1.82 3.38 11.33
CA GLY A 301 -2.85 2.41 10.97
C GLY A 301 -2.38 1.28 10.07
N ASP A 302 -3.29 0.36 9.79
CA ASP A 302 -3.11 -0.69 8.80
C ASP A 302 -3.18 -0.13 7.38
N LYS A 303 -2.47 -0.77 6.47
CA LYS A 303 -2.53 -0.49 5.04
C LYS A 303 -2.96 -1.74 4.25
N PRO A 304 -4.12 -2.33 4.58
CA PRO A 304 -4.54 -3.61 3.99
C PRO A 304 -4.68 -3.54 2.48
N TRP A 305 -4.99 -2.38 1.92
CA TRP A 305 -5.04 -2.17 0.47
C TRP A 305 -3.68 -2.44 -0.21
N MET A 306 -2.57 -1.98 0.37
CA MET A 306 -1.22 -2.24 -0.14
C MET A 306 -0.72 -3.63 0.26
N ASP A 307 -0.96 -4.02 1.50
CA ASP A 307 -0.49 -5.29 2.04
C ASP A 307 -1.10 -6.48 1.28
N LEU A 308 -2.41 -6.48 1.04
CA LEU A 308 -3.11 -7.57 0.34
C LEU A 308 -2.62 -7.76 -1.10
N ALA A 309 -2.39 -6.67 -1.83
CA ALA A 309 -1.82 -6.73 -3.17
C ALA A 309 -0.40 -7.35 -3.15
N ARG A 310 0.42 -6.98 -2.16
CA ARG A 310 1.77 -7.54 -1.98
C ARG A 310 1.73 -9.01 -1.54
N GLU A 311 0.87 -9.36 -0.61
CA GLU A 311 0.66 -10.74 -0.16
C GLU A 311 0.24 -11.63 -1.34
N GLY A 312 -0.66 -11.17 -2.20
CA GLY A 312 -1.05 -11.84 -3.44
C GLY A 312 0.14 -12.04 -4.38
N ALA A 313 0.92 -10.99 -4.62
CA ALA A 313 2.10 -11.05 -5.49
C ALA A 313 3.18 -12.02 -4.96
N TYR A 314 3.44 -12.03 -3.65
CA TYR A 314 4.37 -13.00 -3.05
C TYR A 314 3.80 -14.42 -3.08
N LEU A 315 2.51 -14.59 -2.80
CA LEU A 315 1.86 -15.91 -2.84
C LEU A 315 1.96 -16.54 -4.23
N ARG A 316 1.76 -15.76 -5.31
CA ARG A 316 1.95 -16.21 -6.70
C ARG A 316 3.36 -16.74 -6.92
N ARG A 317 4.40 -15.95 -6.61
CA ARG A 317 5.81 -16.33 -6.77
C ARG A 317 6.18 -17.55 -5.97
N CYS A 318 5.73 -17.61 -4.72
CA CYS A 318 5.99 -18.76 -3.86
C CYS A 318 5.36 -20.02 -4.41
N ARG A 319 4.11 -19.98 -4.91
CA ARG A 319 3.41 -21.15 -5.45
C ARG A 319 3.97 -21.62 -6.78
N GLU A 320 4.50 -20.73 -7.60
CA GLU A 320 5.23 -21.11 -8.80
C GLU A 320 6.50 -21.92 -8.48
N ALA A 321 7.19 -21.59 -7.39
CA ALA A 321 8.39 -22.30 -6.93
C ALA A 321 8.05 -23.53 -6.07
N VAL A 322 7.07 -23.41 -5.17
CA VAL A 322 6.67 -24.41 -4.17
C VAL A 322 5.13 -24.41 -4.05
N PRO A 323 4.43 -25.29 -4.81
CA PRO A 323 2.96 -25.30 -4.85
C PRO A 323 2.25 -25.51 -3.51
N SER A 324 2.95 -26.09 -2.52
CA SER A 324 2.42 -26.35 -1.17
C SER A 324 2.37 -25.14 -0.25
N VAL A 325 2.78 -23.95 -0.70
CA VAL A 325 2.64 -22.69 0.06
C VAL A 325 1.15 -22.34 0.21
N GLN A 326 0.72 -22.15 1.46
CA GLN A 326 -0.66 -21.89 1.83
C GLN A 326 -0.99 -20.40 1.84
N THR A 327 -0.14 -19.62 2.50
CA THR A 327 -0.34 -18.17 2.62
C THR A 327 0.99 -17.43 2.86
N VAL A 328 0.97 -16.12 2.59
CA VAL A 328 2.09 -15.22 2.83
C VAL A 328 1.56 -13.97 3.52
N CYS A 329 2.21 -13.57 4.60
CA CYS A 329 1.95 -12.31 5.29
C CYS A 329 3.11 -11.34 5.03
N ALA A 330 2.80 -10.14 4.54
CA ALA A 330 3.75 -9.08 4.25
C ALA A 330 3.23 -7.72 4.74
N SER A 331 2.72 -7.69 5.97
CA SER A 331 2.02 -6.54 6.55
C SER A 331 2.92 -5.31 6.72
N GLY A 332 2.37 -4.15 6.42
CA GLY A 332 2.98 -2.84 6.68
C GLY A 332 3.31 -2.59 8.16
N ARG A 333 2.60 -3.25 9.08
CA ARG A 333 2.92 -3.23 10.52
C ARG A 333 4.33 -3.73 10.84
N HIS A 334 4.89 -4.57 9.97
CA HIS A 334 6.26 -5.12 10.07
C HIS A 334 7.25 -4.33 9.21
N ALA A 335 7.00 -3.05 9.00
CA ALA A 335 7.84 -2.14 8.23
C ALA A 335 8.05 -2.54 6.76
N LEU A 336 7.20 -3.40 6.20
CA LEU A 336 7.27 -3.96 4.84
C LEU A 336 8.53 -4.81 4.54
N LEU A 337 9.45 -4.93 5.48
CA LEU A 337 10.75 -5.58 5.29
C LEU A 337 10.73 -7.06 5.72
N ASN A 338 9.71 -7.48 6.47
CA ASN A 338 9.54 -8.87 6.92
C ASN A 338 8.45 -9.55 6.09
N VAL A 339 8.72 -10.78 5.67
CA VAL A 339 7.75 -11.65 5.00
C VAL A 339 7.68 -12.98 5.73
N PHE A 340 6.46 -13.42 6.03
CA PHE A 340 6.18 -14.67 6.74
C PHE A 340 5.40 -15.59 5.80
N ILE A 341 5.90 -16.82 5.63
CA ILE A 341 5.34 -17.83 4.72
C ILE A 341 4.84 -19.01 5.54
N SER A 342 3.59 -19.42 5.33
CA SER A 342 3.06 -20.69 5.84
C SER A 342 2.94 -21.69 4.70
N MET A 343 3.42 -22.92 4.93
CA MET A 343 3.44 -23.95 3.90
C MET A 343 3.30 -25.37 4.48
N LYS A 344 2.83 -26.28 3.67
CA LYS A 344 2.97 -27.71 3.93
C LYS A 344 4.31 -28.18 3.37
N LYS A 345 5.29 -28.35 4.24
CA LYS A 345 6.63 -28.78 3.85
C LYS A 345 6.58 -30.22 3.30
N MET A 346 7.04 -30.43 2.09
CA MET A 346 7.11 -31.73 1.42
C MET A 346 8.54 -32.22 1.24
N SER A 347 9.53 -31.33 1.28
CA SER A 347 10.95 -31.59 1.14
C SER A 347 11.73 -30.62 2.03
N GLU A 348 12.90 -31.03 2.50
CA GLU A 348 13.79 -30.19 3.31
C GLU A 348 14.26 -28.93 2.56
N GLY A 349 14.25 -28.93 1.24
CA GLY A 349 14.61 -27.78 0.42
C GLY A 349 13.47 -26.78 0.16
N ASP A 350 12.23 -27.12 0.45
CA ASP A 350 11.07 -26.28 0.12
C ASP A 350 11.11 -24.91 0.83
N PRO A 351 11.46 -24.79 2.13
CA PRO A 351 11.53 -23.49 2.80
C PRO A 351 12.50 -22.51 2.12
N GLY A 352 13.68 -23.01 1.74
CA GLY A 352 14.69 -22.22 1.03
C GLY A 352 14.22 -21.76 -0.36
N ARG A 353 13.51 -22.63 -1.10
CA ARG A 353 12.95 -22.29 -2.42
C ARG A 353 11.82 -21.27 -2.31
N ALA A 354 10.93 -21.40 -1.33
CA ALA A 354 9.88 -20.44 -1.10
C ALA A 354 10.44 -19.06 -0.70
N ALA A 355 11.45 -19.03 0.17
CA ALA A 355 12.15 -17.81 0.54
C ALA A 355 12.86 -17.16 -0.66
N ALA A 356 13.55 -17.94 -1.50
CA ALA A 356 14.20 -17.45 -2.71
C ALA A 356 13.19 -16.80 -3.69
N ALA A 357 11.98 -17.36 -3.81
CA ALA A 357 10.93 -16.80 -4.64
C ALA A 357 10.47 -15.41 -4.15
N VAL A 358 10.40 -15.20 -2.84
CA VAL A 358 10.12 -13.87 -2.25
C VAL A 358 11.22 -12.88 -2.59
N LEU A 359 12.49 -13.29 -2.52
CA LEU A 359 13.66 -12.44 -2.74
C LEU A 359 13.88 -12.03 -4.21
N THR A 360 13.06 -12.52 -5.13
CA THR A 360 13.05 -12.01 -6.51
C THR A 360 12.44 -10.60 -6.63
N TRP A 361 11.86 -10.09 -5.55
CA TRP A 361 11.27 -8.75 -5.48
C TRP A 361 11.91 -7.90 -4.38
N ASP A 362 12.25 -6.65 -4.67
CA ASP A 362 13.12 -5.73 -3.91
C ASP A 362 12.63 -5.25 -2.52
N TRP A 363 11.57 -5.82 -1.95
CA TRP A 363 10.99 -5.28 -0.71
C TRP A 363 11.32 -6.10 0.55
N ALA A 364 11.54 -7.41 0.41
CA ALA A 364 11.78 -8.27 1.55
C ALA A 364 13.25 -8.23 1.97
N LYS A 365 13.50 -8.00 3.25
CA LYS A 365 14.83 -8.10 3.88
C LYS A 365 14.95 -9.36 4.71
N ASN A 366 13.87 -9.73 5.41
CA ASN A 366 13.83 -10.92 6.24
C ASN A 366 12.68 -11.81 5.78
N VAL A 367 12.95 -13.09 5.56
CA VAL A 367 11.94 -14.08 5.17
C VAL A 367 11.92 -15.20 6.20
N PHE A 368 10.73 -15.45 6.75
CA PHE A 368 10.50 -16.47 7.75
C PHE A 368 9.52 -17.52 7.19
N VAL A 369 9.89 -18.79 7.29
CA VAL A 369 9.08 -19.90 6.74
C VAL A 369 8.62 -20.81 7.87
N PHE A 370 7.32 -21.11 7.90
CA PHE A 370 6.66 -21.90 8.93
C PHE A 370 5.84 -23.03 8.30
N ASP A 371 5.56 -24.06 9.10
CA ASP A 371 4.57 -25.06 8.75
C ASP A 371 3.14 -24.49 8.76
N GLU A 372 2.21 -25.21 8.14
CA GLU A 372 0.78 -24.83 8.01
C GLU A 372 0.02 -24.74 9.35
N ASP A 373 0.60 -25.25 10.45
CA ASP A 373 0.04 -25.17 11.79
C ASP A 373 0.37 -23.85 12.53
N ILE A 374 1.03 -22.90 11.88
CA ILE A 374 1.32 -21.56 12.41
C ILE A 374 0.51 -20.52 11.65
N ASP A 375 -0.26 -19.74 12.39
CA ASP A 375 -0.89 -18.55 11.83
C ASP A 375 0.15 -17.42 11.68
N VAL A 376 0.56 -17.19 10.44
CA VAL A 376 1.56 -16.14 10.10
C VAL A 376 1.02 -14.71 10.21
N TYR A 377 -0.26 -14.54 10.56
CA TYR A 377 -0.82 -13.25 10.94
C TYR A 377 -0.87 -13.03 12.46
N ASN A 378 -0.51 -14.07 13.25
CA ASN A 378 -0.46 -14.02 14.70
C ASN A 378 1.00 -13.90 15.20
N PRO A 379 1.45 -12.71 15.64
CA PRO A 379 2.82 -12.51 16.11
C PRO A 379 3.20 -13.40 17.30
N THR A 380 2.24 -13.79 18.14
CA THR A 380 2.50 -14.68 19.28
C THR A 380 2.89 -16.08 18.80
N GLU A 381 2.19 -16.61 17.81
CA GLU A 381 2.52 -17.92 17.21
C GLU A 381 3.85 -17.87 16.45
N ILE A 382 4.11 -16.77 15.71
CA ILE A 382 5.38 -16.55 15.02
C ILE A 382 6.53 -16.60 16.02
N LEU A 383 6.47 -15.81 17.12
CA LEU A 383 7.52 -15.76 18.14
C LEU A 383 7.68 -17.11 18.86
N TRP A 384 6.57 -17.78 19.14
CA TRP A 384 6.60 -19.12 19.73
C TRP A 384 7.30 -20.13 18.80
N ALA A 385 6.97 -20.15 17.52
CA ALA A 385 7.60 -21.04 16.54
C ALA A 385 9.09 -20.74 16.37
N LEU A 386 9.48 -19.46 16.30
CA LEU A 386 10.88 -19.06 16.25
C LEU A 386 11.66 -19.55 17.46
N ALA A 387 11.08 -19.44 18.67
CA ALA A 387 11.73 -19.89 19.91
C ALA A 387 11.86 -21.40 20.01
N THR A 388 10.91 -22.16 19.47
CA THR A 388 10.79 -23.61 19.68
C THR A 388 11.26 -24.48 18.52
N ARG A 389 11.30 -23.95 17.29
CA ARG A 389 11.62 -24.73 16.08
C ARG A 389 12.95 -24.36 15.46
N VAL A 390 13.53 -23.18 15.78
CA VAL A 390 14.75 -22.68 15.13
C VAL A 390 15.99 -22.99 15.97
N GLN A 391 16.96 -23.71 15.38
CA GLN A 391 18.34 -23.76 15.84
C GLN A 391 19.18 -22.80 15.02
N PRO A 392 19.60 -21.64 15.54
CA PRO A 392 20.14 -20.53 14.74
C PRO A 392 21.27 -20.93 13.79
N HIS A 393 22.19 -21.80 14.24
CA HIS A 393 23.34 -22.21 13.43
C HIS A 393 23.02 -23.12 12.24
N ARG A 394 21.76 -23.61 12.15
CA ARG A 394 21.31 -24.51 11.08
C ARG A 394 20.23 -23.92 10.19
N GLN A 395 19.33 -23.14 10.79
CA GLN A 395 18.08 -22.73 10.16
C GLN A 395 18.03 -21.24 9.87
N ILE A 396 19.09 -20.49 10.19
CA ILE A 396 19.24 -19.09 9.79
C ILE A 396 20.33 -19.01 8.72
N SER A 397 19.95 -18.48 7.57
CA SER A 397 20.87 -18.16 6.48
C SER A 397 20.94 -16.66 6.28
N ILE A 398 22.15 -16.14 6.23
CA ILE A 398 22.39 -14.72 5.91
C ILE A 398 23.09 -14.67 4.56
N VAL A 399 22.50 -13.96 3.60
CA VAL A 399 23.10 -13.72 2.29
C VAL A 399 23.56 -12.27 2.24
N PRO A 400 24.87 -12.02 2.28
CA PRO A 400 25.40 -10.67 2.29
C PRO A 400 25.09 -9.94 0.99
N GLU A 401 24.69 -8.68 1.08
CA GLU A 401 24.55 -7.74 -0.06
C GLU A 401 23.75 -8.28 -1.25
N LEU A 402 22.82 -9.22 -1.02
CA LEU A 402 22.00 -9.81 -2.08
C LEU A 402 21.04 -8.82 -2.71
N MET A 403 20.47 -7.94 -1.89
CA MET A 403 19.43 -7.02 -2.32
C MET A 403 19.97 -5.61 -2.47
N ARG A 404 19.42 -4.86 -3.43
CA ARG A 404 19.57 -3.41 -3.42
C ARG A 404 18.87 -2.85 -2.18
N GLY A 405 19.57 -2.03 -1.42
CA GLY A 405 18.99 -1.41 -0.23
C GLY A 405 17.78 -0.54 -0.59
N SER A 406 16.71 -0.71 0.18
CA SER A 406 15.52 0.12 0.06
C SER A 406 15.69 1.44 0.82
N LEU A 407 15.21 2.55 0.27
CA LEU A 407 15.23 3.86 0.94
C LEU A 407 14.47 3.86 2.28
N ILE A 408 13.58 2.91 2.49
CA ILE A 408 12.84 2.75 3.74
C ILE A 408 13.62 1.93 4.80
N ASP A 409 14.78 1.33 4.48
CA ASP A 409 15.57 0.57 5.46
C ASP A 409 16.55 1.48 6.21
N PRO A 410 16.28 1.88 7.46
CA PRO A 410 17.16 2.78 8.20
C PRO A 410 18.49 2.14 8.59
N SER A 411 18.62 0.82 8.49
CA SER A 411 19.86 0.09 8.78
C SER A 411 20.76 -0.10 7.55
N MET A 412 20.34 0.42 6.39
CA MET A 412 21.12 0.33 5.15
C MET A 412 22.42 1.12 5.26
N THR A 413 23.51 0.51 4.79
CA THR A 413 24.82 1.15 4.74
C THR A 413 25.03 1.93 3.43
N ASP A 414 26.18 2.61 3.29
CA ASP A 414 26.48 3.56 2.21
C ASP A 414 26.43 2.99 0.79
N ALA A 415 26.61 1.67 0.66
CA ALA A 415 26.68 1.01 -0.66
C ALA A 415 25.32 0.81 -1.33
N ARG A 416 24.22 1.26 -0.73
CA ARG A 416 22.84 0.99 -1.17
C ARG A 416 22.57 -0.50 -1.39
N LYS A 417 23.17 -1.34 -0.57
CA LYS A 417 22.99 -2.79 -0.55
C LYS A 417 22.49 -3.21 0.81
N THR A 418 21.70 -4.27 0.85
CA THR A 418 21.28 -4.88 2.10
C THR A 418 21.50 -6.38 2.07
N SER A 419 21.90 -6.93 3.21
CA SER A 419 21.92 -8.37 3.41
C SER A 419 20.51 -8.86 3.68
N VAL A 420 20.22 -10.10 3.34
CA VAL A 420 18.93 -10.72 3.63
C VAL A 420 19.10 -11.84 4.64
N MET A 421 18.07 -12.03 5.46
CA MET A 421 18.00 -13.13 6.41
C MET A 421 16.86 -14.07 6.02
N ILE A 422 17.16 -15.35 5.96
CA ILE A 422 16.16 -16.41 5.77
C ILE A 422 16.15 -17.26 7.04
N VAL A 423 14.96 -17.48 7.59
CA VAL A 423 14.76 -18.32 8.77
C VAL A 423 13.79 -19.43 8.43
N ASP A 424 14.28 -20.68 8.48
CA ASP A 424 13.45 -21.89 8.37
C ASP A 424 12.98 -22.31 9.76
N ALA A 425 11.74 -21.98 10.08
CA ALA A 425 11.08 -22.35 11.32
C ALA A 425 10.09 -23.52 11.10
N THR A 426 10.36 -24.36 10.11
CA THR A 426 9.58 -25.59 9.87
C THR A 426 10.12 -26.76 10.67
N LYS A 427 9.26 -27.74 10.93
CA LYS A 427 9.68 -29.01 11.55
C LYS A 427 10.51 -29.84 10.57
N PRO A 428 11.52 -30.59 11.03
CA PRO A 428 12.28 -31.49 10.19
C PRO A 428 11.40 -32.66 9.70
N LEU A 429 11.63 -33.14 8.49
CA LEU A 429 10.98 -34.33 7.93
C LEU A 429 11.80 -35.60 8.16
N ASP A 430 13.11 -35.48 8.37
CA ASP A 430 14.06 -36.57 8.52
C ASP A 430 14.14 -37.19 9.92
N ARG A 431 13.48 -36.59 10.89
CA ARG A 431 13.49 -37.02 12.31
C ARG A 431 12.18 -36.62 13.02
N PRO A 432 11.81 -37.36 14.09
CA PRO A 432 10.69 -36.97 14.94
C PRO A 432 10.86 -35.56 15.54
N PHE A 433 9.78 -34.80 15.59
CA PHE A 433 9.68 -33.54 16.30
C PHE A 433 8.64 -33.66 17.41
N SER A 434 8.87 -33.01 18.54
CA SER A 434 7.94 -33.05 19.66
C SER A 434 6.54 -32.58 19.26
N PRO A 435 5.49 -33.35 19.60
CA PRO A 435 4.13 -32.91 19.35
C PRO A 435 3.78 -31.69 20.22
N VAL A 436 2.90 -30.83 19.69
CA VAL A 436 2.35 -29.72 20.46
C VAL A 436 1.40 -30.26 21.53
N SER A 437 1.56 -29.81 22.77
CA SER A 437 0.62 -30.10 23.86
C SER A 437 -0.68 -29.35 23.62
N LYS A 438 -1.80 -30.05 23.46
CA LYS A 438 -3.11 -29.47 23.21
C LYS A 438 -4.21 -30.21 23.99
N CYS A 439 -5.32 -29.52 24.23
CA CYS A 439 -6.54 -30.19 24.65
C CYS A 439 -7.05 -31.11 23.53
N PRO A 440 -7.50 -32.33 23.82
CA PRO A 440 -8.13 -33.19 22.81
C PRO A 440 -9.34 -32.48 22.17
N ASP A 441 -9.43 -32.56 20.84
CA ASP A 441 -10.51 -31.92 20.07
C ASP A 441 -11.90 -32.41 20.54
N GLU A 442 -12.01 -33.71 20.82
CA GLU A 442 -13.23 -34.35 21.38
C GLU A 442 -13.66 -33.72 22.73
N ALA A 443 -12.73 -33.30 23.55
CA ALA A 443 -13.03 -32.61 24.81
C ALA A 443 -13.55 -31.20 24.56
N LEU A 444 -12.95 -30.47 23.60
CA LEU A 444 -13.40 -29.13 23.21
C LEU A 444 -14.79 -29.16 22.58
N GLU A 445 -15.10 -30.16 21.75
CA GLU A 445 -16.41 -30.31 21.14
C GLU A 445 -17.50 -30.69 22.16
N ARG A 446 -17.17 -31.53 23.14
CA ARG A 446 -18.10 -32.00 24.17
C ARG A 446 -18.42 -30.93 25.21
N ILE A 447 -17.46 -30.08 25.58
CA ILE A 447 -17.63 -29.06 26.60
C ILE A 447 -18.17 -27.79 25.94
N LYS A 448 -19.41 -27.45 26.26
CA LYS A 448 -19.97 -26.15 25.94
C LYS A 448 -19.72 -25.19 27.11
N LEU A 449 -19.04 -24.09 26.85
CA LEU A 449 -18.58 -23.18 27.90
C LEU A 449 -19.77 -22.64 28.73
N GLU A 450 -20.91 -22.38 28.09
CA GLU A 450 -22.14 -21.89 28.70
C GLU A 450 -22.78 -22.86 29.72
N ASP A 451 -22.47 -24.16 29.64
CA ASP A 451 -22.93 -25.14 30.61
C ASP A 451 -22.15 -25.05 31.93
N PHE A 452 -20.99 -24.45 31.95
CA PHE A 452 -20.07 -24.36 33.08
C PHE A 452 -19.91 -22.95 33.60
N VAL A 453 -19.96 -21.95 32.74
CA VAL A 453 -19.79 -20.54 33.07
C VAL A 453 -21.01 -19.78 32.60
N PRO A 454 -21.87 -19.29 33.51
CA PRO A 454 -23.05 -18.53 33.13
C PRO A 454 -22.72 -17.34 32.22
N GLY A 455 -23.52 -17.12 31.16
CA GLY A 455 -23.26 -16.05 30.20
C GLY A 455 -23.19 -14.65 30.83
N GLU A 456 -23.97 -14.42 31.88
CA GLU A 456 -23.92 -13.19 32.67
C GLU A 456 -22.55 -12.99 33.34
N VAL A 457 -21.92 -14.07 33.82
CA VAL A 457 -20.58 -14.01 34.40
C VAL A 457 -19.53 -13.74 33.31
N LEU A 458 -19.61 -14.42 32.17
CA LEU A 458 -18.69 -14.22 31.05
C LEU A 458 -18.69 -12.79 30.53
N GLN A 459 -19.87 -12.14 30.48
CA GLN A 459 -19.98 -10.75 30.04
C GLN A 459 -19.32 -9.75 30.99
N HIS A 460 -19.19 -10.10 32.28
CA HIS A 460 -18.60 -9.22 33.30
C HIS A 460 -17.10 -9.49 33.52
N ILE A 461 -16.56 -10.61 33.00
CA ILE A 461 -15.12 -10.86 33.03
C ILE A 461 -14.45 -9.89 32.05
N PRO A 462 -13.57 -9.01 32.54
CA PRO A 462 -12.89 -8.08 31.66
C PRO A 462 -12.01 -8.85 30.67
N VAL A 463 -12.09 -8.47 29.41
CA VAL A 463 -11.13 -8.97 28.41
C VAL A 463 -9.74 -8.49 28.81
N ASP A 464 -8.85 -9.43 29.08
CA ASP A 464 -7.46 -9.08 29.33
C ASP A 464 -6.82 -8.55 28.03
N ARG A 465 -6.60 -7.23 28.03
CA ARG A 465 -5.96 -6.52 26.91
C ARG A 465 -4.45 -6.35 27.09
N THR A 466 -3.88 -6.95 28.12
CA THR A 466 -2.43 -6.92 28.39
C THR A 466 -1.65 -7.88 27.49
N THR A 467 -2.32 -8.70 26.70
CA THR A 467 -1.65 -9.42 25.60
C THR A 467 -1.09 -8.39 24.62
N TYR A 468 0.22 -8.29 24.57
CA TYR A 468 1.00 -7.29 23.80
C TYR A 468 0.68 -7.23 22.30
N TRP A 469 -0.21 -8.09 21.80
CA TRP A 469 -0.41 -8.37 20.37
C TRP A 469 -1.89 -8.45 19.95
N ALA A 470 -2.80 -7.97 20.79
CA ALA A 470 -4.22 -7.88 20.43
C ALA A 470 -4.56 -6.65 19.58
#